data_5a8c39fe96fb9cf777b5bde4791e9391
#
_entry.id   5a8c39fe96fb9cf777b5bde4791e9391
#
_cell.length_a   1.000
_cell.length_b   1.000
_cell.length_c   1.000
_cell.angle_alpha   90.00
_cell.angle_beta   90.00
_cell.angle_gamma   90.00
#
_symmetry.space_group_name_H-M   'P 1'
#
loop_
_entity.id
_entity.type
_entity.pdbx_description
1 polymer ?
#
loop_
_entity_poly.entity_id
_entity_poly.type
_entity_poly.pdbx_seq_one_letter_code
_entity_poly.pdbx_strand_id
1 'polypeptide(L)'
;MNRIYKYELLRGSKHYRCPNCNHMTFKPLVYASDGKTIVGEEFGRCERINSCGYLKFPNMKEMKFCEKDFNNSDCYFRDETKLIPDYIDKSIVESTFCNFRENVLARYIIKNFGSETFFNLQEKYNIGTAKNGGTIFWQEDIEGRFRTGKVFYYKPDGHRDKERASWFVHKKIKENFNLKQCLFGEHLLKDINVQTKVALCESEKTAVLMSVLEPEFIWLASGGSEMLNAERLKVLTNENILLTVFPDNGQFDKWKEKTRFITNRKMDYSVENAYNEGIIDKGADILDLYLLKTDLSGFKKKK
;
A
#
# COMPACT_ATOMS: atom_id res chain seq x y z
N MET A 1 -22.16 0.15 -17.25
CA MET A 1 -22.07 1.45 -17.96
C MET A 1 -20.62 1.71 -18.32
N ASN A 2 -20.32 1.81 -19.62
CA ASN A 2 -18.96 2.13 -20.09
C ASN A 2 -18.59 3.54 -19.61
N ARG A 3 -17.45 3.66 -18.93
CA ARG A 3 -16.92 4.97 -18.54
C ARG A 3 -16.49 5.73 -19.79
N ILE A 4 -17.17 6.81 -20.12
CA ILE A 4 -16.77 7.70 -21.22
C ILE A 4 -15.71 8.66 -20.64
N TYR A 5 -14.46 8.48 -21.06
CA TYR A 5 -13.37 9.39 -20.71
C TYR A 5 -13.27 10.47 -21.78
N LYS A 6 -13.00 11.72 -21.39
CA LYS A 6 -12.77 12.83 -22.33
C LYS A 6 -11.48 12.62 -23.14
N TYR A 7 -10.48 12.00 -22.53
CA TYR A 7 -9.19 11.73 -23.12
C TYR A 7 -8.81 10.26 -22.95
N GLU A 8 -8.11 9.71 -23.93
CA GLU A 8 -7.51 8.38 -23.86
C GLU A 8 -6.10 8.42 -24.43
N LEU A 9 -5.25 7.42 -24.12
CA LEU A 9 -3.94 7.29 -24.77
C LEU A 9 -4.14 6.86 -26.22
N LEU A 10 -3.37 7.47 -27.14
CA LEU A 10 -3.39 7.11 -28.55
C LEU A 10 -3.18 5.61 -28.71
N ARG A 11 -4.12 4.92 -29.36
CA ARG A 11 -4.08 3.49 -29.63
C ARG A 11 -3.12 3.16 -30.80
N GLY A 12 -2.68 1.91 -30.87
CA GLY A 12 -1.82 1.43 -31.95
C GLY A 12 -0.32 1.50 -31.61
N SER A 13 0.53 1.19 -32.61
CA SER A 13 2.00 1.07 -32.42
C SER A 13 2.76 2.40 -32.55
N LYS A 14 2.09 3.49 -32.97
CA LYS A 14 2.75 4.78 -33.15
C LYS A 14 3.18 5.40 -31.83
N HIS A 15 4.46 5.80 -31.75
CA HIS A 15 5.05 6.49 -30.60
C HIS A 15 5.61 7.84 -31.04
N TYR A 16 5.75 8.73 -30.07
CA TYR A 16 6.30 10.07 -30.22
C TYR A 16 7.54 10.25 -29.34
N ARG A 17 8.27 11.32 -29.52
CA ARG A 17 9.38 11.67 -28.62
C ARG A 17 8.84 12.10 -27.26
N CYS A 18 9.37 11.48 -26.20
CA CYS A 18 9.00 11.83 -24.84
C CYS A 18 9.55 13.21 -24.47
N PRO A 19 8.72 14.13 -23.94
CA PRO A 19 9.17 15.47 -23.53
C PRO A 19 10.24 15.45 -22.44
N ASN A 20 10.33 14.40 -21.66
CA ASN A 20 11.29 14.28 -20.56
C ASN A 20 12.59 13.56 -20.97
N CYS A 21 12.51 12.39 -21.59
CA CYS A 21 13.69 11.57 -21.89
C CYS A 21 14.08 11.53 -23.37
N ASN A 22 13.36 12.22 -24.23
CA ASN A 22 13.56 12.32 -25.69
C ASN A 22 13.58 11.00 -26.50
N HIS A 23 13.20 9.86 -25.88
CA HIS A 23 13.06 8.58 -26.58
C HIS A 23 11.72 8.46 -27.28
N MET A 24 11.66 7.69 -28.36
CA MET A 24 10.46 7.40 -29.16
C MET A 24 9.54 6.37 -28.45
N THR A 25 9.11 6.70 -27.24
CA THR A 25 8.34 5.83 -26.36
C THR A 25 7.16 6.57 -25.68
N PHE A 26 6.78 7.71 -26.23
CA PHE A 26 5.70 8.53 -25.68
C PHE A 26 4.38 8.23 -26.38
N LYS A 27 3.35 7.99 -25.60
CA LYS A 27 1.95 7.86 -26.02
C LYS A 27 1.20 9.15 -25.65
N PRO A 28 0.86 10.02 -26.60
CA PRO A 28 0.11 11.23 -26.31
C PRO A 28 -1.33 10.88 -25.91
N LEU A 29 -1.97 11.82 -25.20
CA LEU A 29 -3.42 11.82 -24.99
C LEU A 29 -4.12 12.34 -26.24
N VAL A 30 -5.22 11.69 -26.59
CA VAL A 30 -6.14 12.08 -27.66
C VAL A 30 -7.55 12.28 -27.10
N TYR A 31 -8.38 13.05 -27.79
CA TYR A 31 -9.79 13.13 -27.45
C TYR A 31 -10.46 11.76 -27.68
N ALA A 32 -11.17 11.27 -26.67
CA ALA A 32 -11.85 9.98 -26.74
C ALA A 32 -13.02 9.96 -27.74
N SER A 33 -13.48 11.14 -28.13
CA SER A 33 -14.56 11.32 -29.13
C SER A 33 -14.15 10.85 -30.53
N ASP A 34 -12.88 10.98 -30.90
CA ASP A 34 -12.36 10.60 -32.21
C ASP A 34 -11.20 9.61 -32.17
N GLY A 35 -10.57 9.44 -31.00
CA GLY A 35 -9.43 8.56 -30.76
C GLY A 35 -8.16 8.95 -31.57
N LYS A 36 -8.09 10.16 -32.12
CA LYS A 36 -7.05 10.58 -33.06
C LYS A 36 -6.46 11.95 -32.78
N THR A 37 -7.30 12.94 -32.43
CA THR A 37 -6.85 14.32 -32.21
C THR A 37 -6.04 14.44 -30.92
N ILE A 38 -4.76 14.79 -31.06
CA ILE A 38 -3.84 14.94 -29.92
C ILE A 38 -4.22 16.17 -29.10
N VAL A 39 -4.31 16.03 -27.78
CA VAL A 39 -4.70 17.08 -26.84
C VAL A 39 -3.62 18.14 -26.68
N GLY A 40 -2.35 17.73 -26.73
CA GLY A 40 -1.16 18.57 -26.66
C GLY A 40 0.09 17.70 -26.65
N GLU A 41 1.20 18.22 -27.13
CA GLU A 41 2.46 17.46 -27.30
C GLU A 41 3.05 16.99 -25.97
N GLU A 42 2.75 17.71 -24.88
CA GLU A 42 3.23 17.38 -23.54
C GLU A 42 2.30 16.44 -22.75
N PHE A 43 1.06 16.24 -23.19
CA PHE A 43 0.07 15.44 -22.45
C PHE A 43 0.07 14.00 -22.92
N GLY A 44 0.36 13.07 -21.98
CA GLY A 44 0.47 11.66 -22.27
C GLY A 44 1.38 10.93 -21.31
N ARG A 45 1.79 9.72 -21.71
CA ARG A 45 2.63 8.83 -20.89
C ARG A 45 3.83 8.31 -21.68
N CYS A 46 5.00 8.31 -21.04
CA CYS A 46 6.15 7.56 -21.53
C CYS A 46 6.04 6.08 -21.15
N GLU A 47 6.20 5.16 -22.11
CA GLU A 47 6.13 3.71 -21.81
C GLU A 47 7.37 3.18 -21.10
N ARG A 48 8.44 3.98 -20.97
CA ARG A 48 9.59 3.68 -20.12
C ARG A 48 9.26 4.00 -18.65
N ILE A 49 8.28 3.30 -18.10
CA ILE A 49 7.69 3.60 -16.78
C ILE A 49 8.75 3.58 -15.67
N ASN A 50 9.63 2.58 -15.68
CA ASN A 50 10.63 2.39 -14.62
C ASN A 50 11.86 3.30 -14.74
N SER A 51 12.13 3.86 -15.93
CA SER A 51 13.35 4.64 -16.19
C SER A 51 13.10 6.12 -16.50
N CYS A 52 11.87 6.48 -16.93
CA CYS A 52 11.48 7.84 -17.22
C CYS A 52 10.29 8.30 -16.39
N GLY A 53 9.25 7.49 -16.29
CA GLY A 53 8.06 7.75 -15.48
C GLY A 53 7.24 8.97 -15.88
N TYR A 54 7.52 9.60 -17.05
CA TYR A 54 6.82 10.80 -17.47
C TYR A 54 5.33 10.51 -17.71
N LEU A 55 4.49 11.25 -17.01
CA LEU A 55 3.03 11.21 -17.13
C LEU A 55 2.49 12.62 -16.87
N LYS A 56 1.82 13.21 -17.85
CA LYS A 56 1.19 14.53 -17.71
C LYS A 56 -0.22 14.52 -18.28
N PHE A 57 -1.14 15.08 -17.50
CA PHE A 57 -2.53 15.28 -17.91
C PHE A 57 -2.82 16.77 -18.10
N PRO A 58 -3.78 17.13 -18.98
CA PRO A 58 -4.24 18.50 -19.13
C PRO A 58 -4.83 19.00 -17.80
N ASN A 59 -4.41 20.17 -17.34
CA ASN A 59 -5.07 20.84 -16.23
C ASN A 59 -6.28 21.61 -16.77
N MET A 60 -7.47 21.34 -16.26
CA MET A 60 -8.73 21.97 -16.72
C MET A 60 -8.69 23.51 -16.64
N LYS A 61 -7.85 24.10 -15.78
CA LYS A 61 -7.69 25.56 -15.65
C LYS A 61 -6.79 26.19 -16.72
N GLU A 62 -5.97 25.40 -17.40
CA GLU A 62 -5.01 25.88 -18.42
C GLU A 62 -5.55 25.76 -19.85
N MET A 63 -6.66 25.07 -20.05
CA MET A 63 -7.29 24.95 -21.34
C MET A 63 -8.10 26.22 -21.67
N LYS A 64 -7.64 27.02 -22.60
CA LYS A 64 -8.48 28.05 -23.25
C LYS A 64 -9.60 27.33 -23.99
N PHE A 65 -10.82 27.39 -23.45
CA PHE A 65 -11.99 26.89 -24.13
C PHE A 65 -12.26 27.79 -25.33
N CYS A 66 -12.29 27.24 -26.55
CA CYS A 66 -12.89 27.91 -27.70
C CYS A 66 -14.41 27.89 -27.50
N GLU A 67 -15.04 29.06 -27.49
CA GLU A 67 -16.49 29.24 -27.28
C GLU A 67 -17.38 28.48 -28.29
N LYS A 68 -16.78 27.88 -29.33
CA LYS A 68 -17.50 27.10 -30.36
C LYS A 68 -17.92 25.70 -29.92
N ASP A 69 -17.43 25.19 -28.80
CA ASP A 69 -17.71 23.81 -28.34
C ASP A 69 -18.96 23.71 -27.43
N PHE A 70 -19.66 24.83 -27.16
CA PHE A 70 -20.78 24.88 -26.23
C PHE A 70 -22.15 24.47 -26.78
N ASN A 71 -22.28 24.19 -28.07
CA ASN A 71 -23.57 23.88 -28.68
C ASN A 71 -23.91 22.39 -28.80
N ASN A 72 -23.11 21.49 -28.22
CA ASN A 72 -23.48 20.08 -28.08
C ASN A 72 -23.70 19.75 -26.62
N SER A 73 -24.94 19.54 -26.25
CA SER A 73 -25.53 19.43 -24.92
C SER A 73 -25.14 18.19 -24.10
N ASP A 74 -23.94 17.67 -24.21
CA ASP A 74 -23.48 16.51 -23.45
C ASP A 74 -22.12 16.72 -22.72
N CYS A 75 -21.81 17.98 -22.37
CA CYS A 75 -20.80 18.22 -21.36
C CYS A 75 -21.36 17.87 -19.99
N TYR A 76 -21.42 16.60 -19.66
CA TYR A 76 -21.60 16.20 -18.27
C TYR A 76 -20.38 16.68 -17.48
N PHE A 77 -20.49 17.84 -16.83
CA PHE A 77 -19.73 18.14 -15.65
C PHE A 77 -19.97 16.94 -14.73
N ARG A 78 -18.97 16.10 -14.54
CA ARG A 78 -18.96 15.31 -13.34
C ARG A 78 -18.81 16.31 -12.21
N ASP A 79 -19.92 16.57 -11.54
CA ASP A 79 -19.84 16.78 -10.12
C ASP A 79 -18.81 15.77 -9.60
N GLU A 80 -17.75 16.25 -8.95
CA GLU A 80 -16.94 15.39 -8.10
C GLU A 80 -17.83 14.99 -6.91
N THR A 81 -18.87 14.23 -7.20
CA THR A 81 -19.46 13.38 -6.18
C THR A 81 -18.32 12.49 -5.75
N LYS A 82 -17.67 12.86 -4.65
CA LYS A 82 -16.68 12.01 -3.96
C LYS A 82 -17.32 10.64 -3.94
N LEU A 83 -16.85 9.73 -4.83
CA LEU A 83 -17.38 8.38 -4.89
C LEU A 83 -17.24 7.83 -3.48
N ILE A 84 -18.37 7.60 -2.80
CA ILE A 84 -18.37 7.06 -1.45
C ILE A 84 -17.60 5.74 -1.52
N PRO A 85 -16.51 5.58 -0.75
CA PRO A 85 -15.77 4.33 -0.74
C PRO A 85 -16.67 3.15 -0.35
N ASP A 86 -16.51 2.03 -1.03
CA ASP A 86 -17.11 0.78 -0.59
C ASP A 86 -16.35 0.22 0.62
N TYR A 87 -17.02 -0.56 1.45
CA TYR A 87 -16.49 -1.24 2.61
C TYR A 87 -16.82 -2.72 2.56
N ILE A 88 -16.02 -3.51 3.25
CA ILE A 88 -16.27 -4.95 3.40
C ILE A 88 -17.04 -5.16 4.71
N ASP A 89 -18.11 -5.93 4.65
CA ASP A 89 -18.90 -6.27 5.83
C ASP A 89 -18.04 -7.02 6.85
N LYS A 90 -18.19 -6.66 8.12
CA LYS A 90 -17.44 -7.25 9.24
C LYS A 90 -17.64 -8.77 9.33
N SER A 91 -18.83 -9.26 9.03
CA SER A 91 -19.13 -10.69 9.04
C SER A 91 -18.28 -11.48 8.03
N ILE A 92 -17.97 -10.89 6.88
CA ILE A 92 -17.06 -11.47 5.89
C ILE A 92 -15.65 -11.58 6.47
N VAL A 93 -15.19 -10.53 7.15
CA VAL A 93 -13.87 -10.49 7.80
C VAL A 93 -13.78 -11.58 8.87
N GLU A 94 -14.74 -11.60 9.80
CA GLU A 94 -14.80 -12.56 10.92
C GLU A 94 -14.89 -14.00 10.44
N SER A 95 -15.59 -14.26 9.32
CA SER A 95 -15.67 -15.61 8.74
C SER A 95 -14.32 -16.16 8.30
N THR A 96 -13.28 -15.31 8.18
CA THR A 96 -11.91 -15.71 7.84
C THR A 96 -11.02 -16.00 9.06
N PHE A 97 -11.51 -15.74 10.28
CA PHE A 97 -10.78 -15.98 11.53
C PHE A 97 -10.83 -17.45 11.94
N CYS A 98 -10.55 -18.31 11.00
CA CYS A 98 -10.58 -19.76 11.15
C CYS A 98 -9.51 -20.44 10.29
N ASN A 99 -9.43 -21.76 10.33
CA ASN A 99 -8.55 -22.59 9.49
C ASN A 99 -7.06 -22.20 9.57
N PHE A 100 -6.60 -21.73 10.72
CA PHE A 100 -5.20 -21.31 10.91
C PHE A 100 -4.18 -22.44 10.74
N ARG A 101 -4.62 -23.71 10.80
CA ARG A 101 -3.78 -24.88 10.48
C ARG A 101 -3.36 -24.90 9.00
N GLU A 102 -4.18 -24.34 8.11
CA GLU A 102 -3.88 -24.23 6.67
C GLU A 102 -3.03 -23.01 6.35
N ASN A 103 -2.96 -22.04 7.28
CA ASN A 103 -2.22 -20.79 7.12
C ASN A 103 -0.75 -21.00 7.53
N VAL A 104 0.14 -20.97 6.54
CA VAL A 104 1.56 -21.24 6.76
C VAL A 104 2.21 -20.18 7.67
N LEU A 105 1.84 -18.90 7.53
CA LEU A 105 2.37 -17.84 8.41
C LEU A 105 1.86 -18.01 9.84
N ALA A 106 0.60 -18.38 10.04
CA ALA A 106 0.07 -18.67 11.36
C ALA A 106 0.88 -19.80 12.04
N ARG A 107 1.13 -20.89 11.32
CA ARG A 107 1.97 -22.01 11.82
C ARG A 107 3.41 -21.56 12.15
N TYR A 108 3.99 -20.70 11.30
CA TYR A 108 5.31 -20.13 11.55
C TYR A 108 5.34 -19.33 12.85
N ILE A 109 4.35 -18.46 13.05
CA ILE A 109 4.25 -17.64 14.27
C ILE A 109 4.02 -18.53 15.50
N ILE A 110 3.09 -19.48 15.44
CA ILE A 110 2.81 -20.42 16.53
C ILE A 110 4.08 -21.21 16.90
N LYS A 111 4.81 -21.70 15.90
CA LYS A 111 6.04 -22.46 16.12
C LYS A 111 7.14 -21.66 16.81
N ASN A 112 7.30 -20.38 16.46
CA ASN A 112 8.44 -19.58 16.90
C ASN A 112 8.11 -18.66 18.08
N PHE A 113 6.87 -18.20 18.21
CA PHE A 113 6.45 -17.22 19.22
C PHE A 113 5.35 -17.75 20.16
N GLY A 114 4.79 -18.93 19.91
CA GLY A 114 3.73 -19.53 20.72
C GLY A 114 2.32 -19.24 20.20
N SER A 115 1.38 -20.10 20.60
CA SER A 115 -0.02 -20.01 20.18
C SER A 115 -0.74 -18.78 20.74
N GLU A 116 -0.52 -18.49 22.02
CA GLU A 116 -1.06 -17.30 22.68
C GLU A 116 -0.66 -16.01 21.94
N THR A 117 0.62 -15.86 21.63
CA THR A 117 1.14 -14.74 20.85
C THR A 117 0.45 -14.63 19.49
N PHE A 118 0.28 -15.77 18.80
CA PHE A 118 -0.42 -15.74 17.50
C PHE A 118 -1.86 -15.25 17.63
N PHE A 119 -2.63 -15.74 18.60
CA PHE A 119 -4.03 -15.32 18.76
C PHE A 119 -4.15 -13.85 19.19
N ASN A 120 -3.25 -13.36 20.04
CA ASN A 120 -3.19 -11.94 20.39
C ASN A 120 -2.88 -11.06 19.15
N LEU A 121 -1.96 -11.51 18.28
CA LEU A 121 -1.66 -10.83 17.02
C LEU A 121 -2.81 -10.89 16.01
N GLN A 122 -3.48 -12.04 15.95
CA GLN A 122 -4.63 -12.27 15.08
C GLN A 122 -5.77 -11.30 15.43
N GLU A 123 -6.08 -11.16 16.71
CA GLU A 123 -7.09 -10.21 17.20
C GLU A 123 -6.64 -8.77 16.98
N LYS A 124 -5.40 -8.44 17.40
CA LYS A 124 -4.85 -7.07 17.28
C LYS A 124 -4.80 -6.56 15.84
N TYR A 125 -4.50 -7.42 14.87
CA TYR A 125 -4.27 -7.03 13.48
C TYR A 125 -5.28 -7.59 12.48
N ASN A 126 -6.37 -8.20 12.95
CA ASN A 126 -7.39 -8.81 12.09
C ASN A 126 -6.79 -9.76 11.04
N ILE A 127 -5.98 -10.74 11.47
CA ILE A 127 -5.36 -11.70 10.56
C ILE A 127 -6.33 -12.82 10.23
N GLY A 128 -6.65 -12.99 8.95
CA GLY A 128 -7.54 -14.06 8.47
C GLY A 128 -6.82 -15.13 7.67
N THR A 129 -7.56 -16.18 7.31
CA THR A 129 -7.13 -17.27 6.43
C THR A 129 -8.05 -17.36 5.22
N ALA A 130 -7.49 -17.28 4.02
CA ALA A 130 -8.22 -17.53 2.78
C ALA A 130 -8.46 -19.03 2.58
N LYS A 131 -9.52 -19.41 1.84
CA LYS A 131 -9.90 -20.81 1.56
C LYS A 131 -8.74 -21.68 1.02
N ASN A 132 -7.75 -21.07 0.39
CA ASN A 132 -6.58 -21.73 -0.19
C ASN A 132 -5.33 -21.64 0.71
N GLY A 133 -5.50 -21.35 2.01
CA GLY A 133 -4.43 -21.29 3.01
C GLY A 133 -3.61 -20.00 3.00
N GLY A 134 -3.96 -19.01 2.17
CA GLY A 134 -3.28 -17.71 2.17
C GLY A 134 -3.58 -16.90 3.43
N THR A 135 -2.61 -16.14 3.91
CA THR A 135 -2.79 -15.20 5.01
C THR A 135 -3.48 -13.94 4.50
N ILE A 136 -4.58 -13.55 5.13
CA ILE A 136 -5.28 -12.30 4.84
C ILE A 136 -4.86 -11.26 5.87
N PHE A 137 -4.31 -10.14 5.40
CA PHE A 137 -4.08 -8.95 6.20
C PHE A 137 -5.19 -7.95 5.92
N TRP A 138 -6.11 -7.81 6.86
CA TRP A 138 -7.24 -6.91 6.72
C TRP A 138 -6.84 -5.47 7.01
N GLN A 139 -7.23 -4.56 6.12
CA GLN A 139 -7.07 -3.11 6.29
C GLN A 139 -8.35 -2.54 6.91
N GLU A 140 -8.32 -2.27 8.19
CA GLU A 140 -9.34 -1.57 8.95
C GLU A 140 -8.88 -0.13 9.18
N ASP A 141 -9.72 0.84 8.85
CA ASP A 141 -9.40 2.25 9.03
C ASP A 141 -9.65 2.72 10.48
N ILE A 142 -9.27 3.95 10.77
CA ILE A 142 -9.40 4.55 12.11
C ILE A 142 -10.85 4.62 12.61
N GLU A 143 -11.84 4.58 11.70
CA GLU A 143 -13.27 4.56 12.04
C GLU A 143 -13.83 3.15 12.19
N GLY A 144 -12.99 2.11 12.12
CA GLY A 144 -13.39 0.72 12.29
C GLY A 144 -14.04 0.09 11.05
N ARG A 145 -13.81 0.65 9.85
CA ARG A 145 -14.38 0.14 8.60
C ARG A 145 -13.35 -0.64 7.80
N PHE A 146 -13.71 -1.83 7.36
CA PHE A 146 -12.82 -2.66 6.56
C PHE A 146 -12.78 -2.22 5.09
N ARG A 147 -11.60 -1.81 4.64
CA ARG A 147 -11.35 -1.31 3.28
C ARG A 147 -11.09 -2.42 2.29
N THR A 148 -10.23 -3.36 2.66
CA THR A 148 -9.88 -4.54 1.88
C THR A 148 -9.09 -5.53 2.74
N GLY A 149 -8.90 -6.75 2.23
CA GLY A 149 -7.92 -7.71 2.73
C GLY A 149 -6.90 -8.01 1.64
N LYS A 150 -5.61 -8.00 1.99
CA LYS A 150 -4.52 -8.37 1.09
C LYS A 150 -4.05 -9.78 1.41
N VAL A 151 -4.05 -10.66 0.42
CA VAL A 151 -3.73 -12.07 0.60
C VAL A 151 -2.34 -12.37 0.11
N PHE A 152 -1.55 -12.97 1.00
CA PHE A 152 -0.21 -13.45 0.72
C PHE A 152 -0.04 -14.91 1.08
N TYR A 153 0.95 -15.53 0.46
CA TYR A 153 1.37 -16.90 0.73
C TYR A 153 2.79 -16.89 1.28
N TYR A 154 3.04 -17.80 2.21
CA TYR A 154 4.32 -17.90 2.89
C TYR A 154 4.87 -19.32 2.81
N LYS A 155 6.19 -19.43 2.91
CA LYS A 155 6.93 -20.69 3.07
C LYS A 155 7.04 -21.03 4.57
N PRO A 156 7.35 -22.30 4.94
CA PRO A 156 7.46 -22.69 6.34
C PRO A 156 8.55 -21.96 7.15
N ASP A 157 9.50 -21.35 6.47
CA ASP A 157 10.56 -20.51 7.05
C ASP A 157 10.12 -19.07 7.35
N GLY A 158 8.87 -18.71 7.01
CA GLY A 158 8.31 -17.38 7.20
C GLY A 158 8.58 -16.40 6.05
N HIS A 159 9.34 -16.81 5.02
CA HIS A 159 9.52 -15.98 3.84
C HIS A 159 8.30 -16.02 2.93
N ARG A 160 8.09 -14.91 2.20
CA ARG A 160 7.01 -14.82 1.22
C ARG A 160 7.22 -15.83 0.09
N ASP A 161 6.18 -16.57 -0.22
CA ASP A 161 6.13 -17.42 -1.41
C ASP A 161 5.85 -16.53 -2.64
N LYS A 162 6.90 -16.19 -3.39
CA LYS A 162 6.83 -15.33 -4.58
C LYS A 162 6.28 -16.04 -5.82
N GLU A 163 6.19 -17.38 -5.79
CA GLU A 163 5.60 -18.18 -6.88
C GLU A 163 4.08 -18.09 -6.90
N ARG A 164 3.49 -17.76 -5.75
CA ARG A 164 2.05 -17.55 -5.61
C ARG A 164 1.71 -16.06 -5.61
N ALA A 165 0.93 -15.63 -6.62
CA ALA A 165 0.53 -14.23 -6.75
C ALA A 165 -0.33 -13.76 -5.58
N SER A 166 -0.01 -12.59 -5.03
CA SER A 166 -0.88 -11.92 -4.05
C SER A 166 -2.14 -11.35 -4.73
N TRP A 167 -3.22 -11.24 -3.97
CA TRP A 167 -4.47 -10.68 -4.47
C TRP A 167 -5.24 -9.94 -3.37
N PHE A 168 -6.27 -9.19 -3.76
CA PHE A 168 -7.10 -8.43 -2.85
C PHE A 168 -8.52 -8.99 -2.77
N VAL A 169 -9.06 -9.11 -1.56
CA VAL A 169 -10.38 -9.71 -1.30
C VAL A 169 -11.51 -8.92 -1.95
N HIS A 170 -11.46 -7.59 -1.94
CA HIS A 170 -12.50 -6.74 -2.53
C HIS A 170 -12.81 -7.09 -4.01
N LYS A 171 -11.79 -7.54 -4.77
CA LYS A 171 -11.96 -7.95 -6.18
C LYS A 171 -12.89 -9.15 -6.38
N LYS A 172 -13.08 -9.95 -5.31
CA LYS A 172 -13.98 -11.13 -5.34
C LYS A 172 -15.36 -10.82 -4.75
N ILE A 173 -15.53 -9.67 -4.10
CA ILE A 173 -16.79 -9.27 -3.46
C ILE A 173 -17.66 -8.49 -4.44
N LYS A 174 -17.07 -7.54 -5.16
CA LYS A 174 -17.79 -6.67 -6.06
C LYS A 174 -16.91 -6.26 -7.25
N GLU A 175 -17.37 -6.42 -8.47
CA GLU A 175 -16.61 -6.13 -9.70
C GLU A 175 -16.14 -4.66 -9.77
N ASN A 176 -17.01 -3.72 -9.42
CA ASN A 176 -16.73 -2.27 -9.42
C ASN A 176 -16.61 -1.73 -7.99
N PHE A 177 -15.79 -2.38 -7.17
CA PHE A 177 -15.54 -1.94 -5.80
C PHE A 177 -14.78 -0.60 -5.80
N ASN A 178 -15.37 0.44 -5.19
CA ASN A 178 -14.71 1.74 -5.03
C ASN A 178 -13.73 1.70 -3.87
N LEU A 179 -12.52 1.23 -4.15
CA LEU A 179 -11.48 1.01 -3.15
C LEU A 179 -10.84 2.31 -2.69
N LYS A 180 -10.88 2.56 -1.39
CA LYS A 180 -10.02 3.54 -0.69
C LYS A 180 -9.23 2.81 0.38
N GLN A 181 -7.95 2.51 0.11
CA GLN A 181 -7.09 1.82 1.06
C GLN A 181 -6.65 2.73 2.21
N CYS A 182 -6.40 2.13 3.37
CA CYS A 182 -5.76 2.74 4.54
C CYS A 182 -4.42 2.03 4.85
N LEU A 183 -3.71 2.45 5.89
CA LEU A 183 -2.56 1.72 6.39
C LEU A 183 -3.00 0.41 7.06
N PHE A 184 -2.21 -0.62 6.95
CA PHE A 184 -2.43 -1.81 7.75
C PHE A 184 -2.13 -1.50 9.23
N GLY A 185 -3.04 -1.88 10.11
CA GLY A 185 -2.97 -1.51 11.53
C GLY A 185 -3.49 -0.10 11.86
N GLU A 186 -4.07 0.65 10.90
CA GLU A 186 -4.53 2.02 11.10
C GLU A 186 -5.56 2.14 12.23
N HIS A 187 -6.44 1.16 12.41
CA HIS A 187 -7.42 1.10 13.50
C HIS A 187 -6.79 1.16 14.90
N LEU A 188 -5.52 0.77 15.05
CA LEU A 188 -4.79 0.85 16.32
C LEU A 188 -4.46 2.29 16.72
N LEU A 189 -4.63 3.25 15.81
CA LEU A 189 -4.46 4.68 16.07
C LEU A 189 -5.74 5.34 16.59
N LYS A 190 -6.83 4.57 16.72
CA LYS A 190 -8.08 5.08 17.26
C LYS A 190 -7.87 5.56 18.70
N ASP A 191 -8.44 6.72 18.99
CA ASP A 191 -8.46 7.29 20.33
C ASP A 191 -7.08 7.62 20.96
N ILE A 192 -6.04 7.82 20.12
CA ILE A 192 -4.75 8.31 20.61
C ILE A 192 -4.91 9.75 21.14
N ASN A 193 -4.78 9.91 22.47
CA ASN A 193 -4.90 11.17 23.20
C ASN A 193 -3.65 11.54 24.00
N VAL A 194 -2.63 10.70 23.98
CA VAL A 194 -1.32 10.92 24.62
C VAL A 194 -0.21 10.64 23.61
N GLN A 195 0.97 11.16 23.86
CA GLN A 195 2.14 10.89 23.01
C GLN A 195 2.39 9.39 22.88
N THR A 196 2.27 8.89 21.66
CA THR A 196 2.36 7.47 21.33
C THR A 196 3.43 7.23 20.27
N LYS A 197 4.30 6.27 20.53
CA LYS A 197 5.30 5.82 19.56
C LYS A 197 4.62 4.98 18.48
N VAL A 198 4.74 5.40 17.24
CA VAL A 198 4.21 4.70 16.07
C VAL A 198 5.36 4.37 15.12
N ALA A 199 5.40 3.15 14.64
CA ALA A 199 6.35 2.68 13.65
C ALA A 199 5.66 2.40 12.31
N LEU A 200 6.28 2.82 11.21
CA LEU A 200 5.80 2.57 9.85
C LEU A 200 6.84 1.77 9.08
N CYS A 201 6.47 0.58 8.61
CA CYS A 201 7.27 -0.27 7.73
C CYS A 201 6.56 -0.60 6.42
N GLU A 202 7.18 -1.37 5.52
CA GLU A 202 6.59 -1.71 4.23
C GLU A 202 5.61 -2.89 4.32
N SER A 203 6.03 -3.98 4.97
CA SER A 203 5.35 -5.27 4.95
C SER A 203 4.40 -5.44 6.14
N GLU A 204 3.21 -5.98 5.89
CA GLU A 204 2.24 -6.35 6.92
C GLU A 204 2.80 -7.40 7.88
N LYS A 205 3.53 -8.41 7.37
CA LYS A 205 4.21 -9.42 8.21
C LYS A 205 5.19 -8.75 9.17
N THR A 206 5.97 -7.81 8.67
CA THR A 206 6.96 -7.07 9.46
C THR A 206 6.29 -6.30 10.58
N ALA A 207 5.22 -5.55 10.29
CA ALA A 207 4.46 -4.83 11.33
C ALA A 207 3.94 -5.78 12.43
N VAL A 208 3.36 -6.92 12.03
CA VAL A 208 2.83 -7.92 12.96
C VAL A 208 3.93 -8.48 13.87
N LEU A 209 5.05 -8.93 13.32
CA LEU A 209 6.11 -9.57 14.11
C LEU A 209 6.91 -8.56 14.93
N MET A 210 7.18 -7.37 14.38
CA MET A 210 7.83 -6.29 15.12
C MET A 210 7.00 -5.81 16.31
N SER A 211 5.66 -5.92 16.27
CA SER A 211 4.84 -5.57 17.43
C SER A 211 5.00 -6.51 18.63
N VAL A 212 5.64 -7.68 18.43
CA VAL A 212 6.07 -8.61 19.51
C VAL A 212 7.49 -8.30 19.96
N LEU A 213 8.37 -8.00 18.99
CA LEU A 213 9.79 -7.78 19.25
C LEU A 213 10.07 -6.39 19.85
N GLU A 214 9.30 -5.38 19.40
CA GLU A 214 9.37 -3.99 19.87
C GLU A 214 7.96 -3.51 20.26
N PRO A 215 7.42 -3.97 21.39
CA PRO A 215 6.03 -3.73 21.80
C PRO A 215 5.75 -2.28 22.23
N GLU A 216 6.78 -1.47 22.40
CA GLU A 216 6.64 -0.04 22.72
C GLU A 216 6.06 0.80 21.57
N PHE A 217 6.08 0.27 20.33
CA PHE A 217 5.52 0.91 19.18
C PHE A 217 4.15 0.33 18.79
N ILE A 218 3.27 1.19 18.29
CA ILE A 218 2.18 0.74 17.42
C ILE A 218 2.75 0.58 16.00
N TRP A 219 2.84 -0.66 15.54
CA TRP A 219 3.40 -0.97 14.23
C TRP A 219 2.33 -0.93 13.13
N LEU A 220 2.63 -0.18 12.06
CA LEU A 220 1.78 -0.03 10.88
C LEU A 220 2.56 -0.45 9.63
N ALA A 221 1.83 -0.86 8.60
CA ALA A 221 2.46 -1.12 7.30
C ALA A 221 1.79 -0.35 6.16
N SER A 222 2.62 0.10 5.21
CA SER A 222 2.15 0.72 3.97
C SER A 222 1.56 -0.28 2.98
N GLY A 223 1.98 -1.55 3.07
CA GLY A 223 1.57 -2.61 2.14
C GLY A 223 2.28 -2.54 0.78
N GLY A 224 3.39 -1.81 0.69
CA GLY A 224 4.25 -1.66 -0.49
C GLY A 224 4.79 -0.25 -0.65
N SER A 225 6.00 -0.11 -1.19
CA SER A 225 6.69 1.19 -1.32
C SER A 225 5.94 2.21 -2.18
N GLU A 226 5.20 1.77 -3.20
CA GLU A 226 4.38 2.63 -4.05
C GLU A 226 3.06 3.05 -3.38
N MET A 227 2.69 2.37 -2.31
CA MET A 227 1.43 2.64 -1.60
C MET A 227 1.52 3.82 -0.63
N LEU A 228 2.73 4.35 -0.39
CA LEU A 228 2.95 5.58 0.37
C LEU A 228 2.51 6.80 -0.43
N ASN A 229 1.40 7.40 -0.04
CA ASN A 229 0.92 8.66 -0.58
C ASN A 229 0.38 9.56 0.54
N ALA A 230 0.29 10.87 0.27
CA ALA A 230 -0.09 11.86 1.28
C ALA A 230 -1.48 11.61 1.90
N GLU A 231 -2.43 11.11 1.12
CA GLU A 231 -3.79 10.84 1.61
C GLU A 231 -3.79 9.75 2.68
N ARG A 232 -3.09 8.63 2.43
CA ARG A 232 -3.00 7.51 3.39
C ARG A 232 -2.16 7.87 4.62
N LEU A 233 -1.13 8.69 4.43
CA LEU A 233 -0.25 9.11 5.50
C LEU A 233 -0.85 10.24 6.37
N LYS A 234 -1.97 10.83 5.95
CA LYS A 234 -2.61 11.94 6.67
C LYS A 234 -2.96 11.57 8.13
N VAL A 235 -3.35 10.32 8.39
CA VAL A 235 -3.63 9.85 9.75
C VAL A 235 -2.43 9.98 10.70
N LEU A 236 -1.21 9.94 10.16
CA LEU A 236 0.04 10.06 10.92
C LEU A 236 0.45 11.52 11.24
N THR A 237 -0.32 12.50 10.81
CA THR A 237 -0.05 13.92 11.12
C THR A 237 -0.66 14.37 12.46
N ASN A 238 -1.30 13.46 13.21
CA ASN A 238 -1.77 13.72 14.55
C ASN A 238 -0.60 14.11 15.46
N GLU A 239 -0.71 15.20 16.20
CA GLU A 239 0.35 15.77 17.07
C GLU A 239 0.80 14.82 18.20
N ASN A 240 -0.07 13.90 18.61
CA ASN A 240 0.23 12.89 19.62
C ASN A 240 1.03 11.70 19.07
N ILE A 241 1.29 11.63 17.75
CA ILE A 241 2.06 10.57 17.14
C ILE A 241 3.55 10.95 17.07
N LEU A 242 4.38 10.13 17.69
CA LEU A 242 5.83 10.15 17.52
C LEU A 242 6.20 9.07 16.49
N LEU A 243 6.26 9.46 15.23
CA LEU A 243 6.47 8.53 14.12
C LEU A 243 7.94 8.17 13.95
N THR A 244 8.25 6.87 13.93
CA THR A 244 9.51 6.34 13.41
C THR A 244 9.24 5.56 12.12
N VAL A 245 9.94 5.92 11.07
CA VAL A 245 9.80 5.30 9.74
C VAL A 245 10.97 4.35 9.53
N PHE A 246 10.65 3.08 9.22
CA PHE A 246 11.61 2.00 8.97
C PHE A 246 11.55 1.58 7.49
N PRO A 247 12.31 2.24 6.61
CA PRO A 247 12.37 1.86 5.21
C PRO A 247 13.10 0.52 5.02
N ASP A 248 12.66 -0.28 4.06
CA ASP A 248 13.43 -1.41 3.57
C ASP A 248 14.74 -0.91 2.93
N ASN A 249 15.76 -1.76 2.87
CA ASN A 249 17.04 -1.43 2.25
C ASN A 249 16.86 -0.87 0.83
N GLY A 250 17.50 0.27 0.54
CA GLY A 250 17.44 0.98 -0.73
C GLY A 250 16.17 1.82 -0.95
N GLN A 251 15.27 1.94 0.05
CA GLN A 251 14.06 2.78 -0.03
C GLN A 251 14.16 4.07 0.80
N PHE A 252 15.26 4.29 1.50
CA PHE A 252 15.42 5.36 2.49
C PHE A 252 15.07 6.75 1.93
N ASP A 253 15.72 7.20 0.86
CA ASP A 253 15.50 8.55 0.30
C ASP A 253 14.07 8.74 -0.22
N LYS A 254 13.53 7.72 -0.86
CA LYS A 254 12.15 7.73 -1.35
C LYS A 254 11.14 7.89 -0.22
N TRP A 255 11.32 7.16 0.88
CA TRP A 255 10.44 7.23 2.04
C TRP A 255 10.61 8.52 2.81
N LYS A 256 11.85 9.01 2.94
CA LYS A 256 12.17 10.32 3.51
C LYS A 256 11.43 11.44 2.79
N GLU A 257 11.43 11.44 1.45
CA GLU A 257 10.71 12.43 0.66
C GLU A 257 9.20 12.30 0.81
N LYS A 258 8.65 11.09 0.68
CA LYS A 258 7.19 10.84 0.77
C LYS A 258 6.59 11.18 2.13
N THR A 259 7.37 11.11 3.21
CA THR A 259 6.91 11.40 4.58
C THR A 259 7.31 12.78 5.08
N ARG A 260 7.96 13.64 4.26
CA ARG A 260 8.53 14.93 4.65
C ARG A 260 7.57 15.91 5.32
N PHE A 261 6.28 15.81 5.03
CA PHE A 261 5.25 16.71 5.57
C PHE A 261 4.78 16.34 6.99
N ILE A 262 5.25 15.21 7.54
CA ILE A 262 4.93 14.77 8.91
C ILE A 262 5.99 15.36 9.84
N THR A 263 5.60 16.28 10.70
CA THR A 263 6.51 17.07 11.56
C THR A 263 7.21 16.24 12.64
N ASN A 264 6.47 15.37 13.34
CA ASN A 264 6.99 14.54 14.43
C ASN A 264 7.54 13.20 13.91
N ARG A 265 8.36 13.25 12.86
CA ARG A 265 8.90 12.08 12.17
C ARG A 265 10.39 11.91 12.43
N LYS A 266 10.79 10.69 12.76
CA LYS A 266 12.18 10.21 12.74
C LYS A 266 12.33 9.16 11.64
N MET A 267 13.44 9.20 10.90
CA MET A 267 13.83 8.13 9.98
C MET A 267 14.80 7.19 10.67
N ASP A 268 14.56 5.89 10.59
CA ASP A 268 15.47 4.89 11.10
C ASP A 268 16.50 4.49 10.02
N TYR A 269 17.77 4.39 10.42
CA TYR A 269 18.90 4.06 9.54
C TYR A 269 19.45 2.66 9.76
N SER A 270 18.89 1.90 10.69
CA SER A 270 19.50 0.63 11.14
C SER A 270 19.60 -0.40 10.01
N VAL A 271 18.60 -0.48 9.14
CA VAL A 271 18.59 -1.38 7.98
C VAL A 271 19.66 -0.97 6.96
N GLU A 272 19.73 0.33 6.62
CA GLU A 272 20.71 0.84 5.66
C GLU A 272 22.15 0.70 6.17
N ASN A 273 22.39 0.97 7.47
CA ASN A 273 23.68 0.78 8.10
C ASN A 273 24.11 -0.69 8.11
N ALA A 274 23.20 -1.59 8.51
CA ALA A 274 23.48 -3.03 8.55
C ALA A 274 23.78 -3.60 7.14
N TYR A 275 23.13 -3.09 6.11
CA TYR A 275 23.44 -3.44 4.72
C TYR A 275 24.85 -2.95 4.31
N ASN A 276 25.20 -1.70 4.62
CA ASN A 276 26.50 -1.13 4.30
C ASN A 276 27.65 -1.84 5.05
N GLU A 277 27.36 -2.39 6.24
CA GLU A 277 28.29 -3.19 7.02
C GLU A 277 28.33 -4.68 6.60
N GLY A 278 27.52 -5.09 5.62
CA GLY A 278 27.46 -6.47 5.13
C GLY A 278 26.79 -7.46 6.08
N ILE A 279 25.99 -6.97 7.05
CA ILE A 279 25.28 -7.79 8.04
C ILE A 279 24.01 -8.41 7.47
N ILE A 280 23.34 -7.71 6.56
CA ILE A 280 22.10 -8.14 5.89
C ILE A 280 22.22 -8.01 4.38
N ASP A 281 21.41 -8.80 3.67
CA ASP A 281 21.35 -8.78 2.20
C ASP A 281 20.52 -7.62 1.64
N LYS A 282 20.70 -7.36 0.36
CA LYS A 282 19.92 -6.36 -0.38
C LYS A 282 18.42 -6.67 -0.32
N GLY A 283 17.62 -5.67 0.03
CA GLY A 283 16.17 -5.77 0.12
C GLY A 283 15.66 -6.37 1.43
N ALA A 284 16.56 -6.52 2.42
CA ALA A 284 16.16 -6.87 3.79
C ALA A 284 15.40 -5.72 4.45
N ASP A 285 14.58 -6.06 5.44
CA ASP A 285 13.81 -5.13 6.25
C ASP A 285 14.24 -5.13 7.73
N ILE A 286 13.55 -4.34 8.55
CA ILE A 286 13.86 -4.25 9.99
C ILE A 286 13.63 -5.57 10.70
N LEU A 287 12.65 -6.39 10.30
CA LEU A 287 12.40 -7.70 10.89
C LEU A 287 13.56 -8.66 10.62
N ASP A 288 14.11 -8.67 9.40
CA ASP A 288 15.25 -9.51 9.05
C ASP A 288 16.45 -9.18 9.96
N LEU A 289 16.71 -7.88 10.19
CA LEU A 289 17.78 -7.44 11.11
C LEU A 289 17.54 -7.88 12.56
N TYR A 290 16.30 -7.81 13.04
CA TYR A 290 15.96 -8.22 14.41
C TYR A 290 16.04 -9.74 14.59
N LEU A 291 15.58 -10.52 13.61
CA LEU A 291 15.64 -11.99 13.67
C LEU A 291 17.08 -12.53 13.73
N LEU A 292 18.05 -11.84 13.11
CA LEU A 292 19.46 -12.19 13.21
C LEU A 292 20.02 -12.02 14.64
N LYS A 293 19.49 -11.06 15.41
CA LYS A 293 19.97 -10.70 16.75
C LYS A 293 19.19 -11.37 17.87
N THR A 294 17.99 -11.90 17.58
CA THR A 294 17.06 -12.36 18.61
C THR A 294 17.08 -13.88 18.75
N ASP A 295 17.36 -14.37 19.97
CA ASP A 295 17.11 -15.77 20.32
C ASP A 295 15.60 -15.99 20.54
N LEU A 296 14.95 -16.59 19.55
CA LEU A 296 13.51 -16.90 19.58
C LEU A 296 13.14 -18.00 20.59
N SER A 297 14.12 -18.69 21.21
CA SER A 297 13.86 -19.75 22.19
C SER A 297 13.15 -19.22 23.45
N GLY A 298 13.37 -17.95 23.78
CA GLY A 298 12.74 -17.28 24.93
C GLY A 298 11.22 -17.11 24.79
N PHE A 299 10.70 -16.98 23.58
CA PHE A 299 9.25 -16.84 23.32
C PHE A 299 8.47 -18.14 23.49
N LYS A 300 9.15 -19.30 23.40
CA LYS A 300 8.52 -20.63 23.52
C LYS A 300 8.21 -21.05 24.96
N LYS A 301 8.76 -20.36 25.97
CA LYS A 301 8.70 -20.78 27.39
C LYS A 301 7.53 -20.18 28.19
N LYS A 302 6.72 -19.31 27.61
CA LYS A 302 5.45 -18.88 28.24
C LYS A 302 4.34 -19.87 27.84
N LYS A 303 4.29 -21.00 28.54
CA LYS A 303 3.13 -21.91 28.57
C LYS A 303 2.28 -21.57 29.78
#